data_1247d8b5f38bea54c78e8bd41f9e560b
#
_entry.id   1247d8b5f38bea54c78e8bd41f9e560b
#
_cell.length_a   1.000
_cell.length_b   1.000
_cell.length_c   1.000
_cell.angle_alpha   90.00
_cell.angle_beta   90.00
_cell.angle_gamma   90.00
#
_symmetry.space_group_name_H-M   'P 1'
#
loop_
_entity.id
_entity.type
_entity.pdbx_description
1 polymer ?
#
loop_
_entity_poly.entity_id
_entity_poly.type
_entity_poly.pdbx_seq_one_letter_code
_entity_poly.pdbx_strand_id
1 'polypeptide(L)'
;MVKIVFWDNCLNERGTTTTLFNYAYYNKTILGNESIIMYNTSRTDNINEVIDLFKKEFKVIGVNNFKLVDTILHKLKCDIFYITKAGENEGQISKVCKTVVHCVFHCNQPHGNVYAGISQFIKGDKKRVPIVPYMINLPEYNKNMREELNIPEDAVVYGRYGGYDAFDINYVHKIVYDVAKQNPKIYFIFMNTQQFCGSLPNIIHIEKTIDVNRKVEFINTCDAMLHARHIGESFGLAIAEFSTKNKPIITTPNFKLNPKVDIAHIHFLKEKGIWYNESNLYNILTTFITEENKEEISKKDWNAFKDYTPEKVINQFKKVFID
;
A
#
# COMPACT_ATOMS: atom_id res chain seq x y z
N MET A 1 0.62 -24.40 -18.28
CA MET A 1 1.31 -23.72 -17.15
C MET A 1 2.19 -22.64 -17.75
N VAL A 2 1.97 -21.38 -17.37
CA VAL A 2 2.72 -20.23 -17.87
C VAL A 2 3.85 -19.91 -16.89
N LYS A 3 5.03 -19.57 -17.40
CA LYS A 3 6.18 -19.17 -16.58
C LYS A 3 6.31 -17.65 -16.61
N ILE A 4 6.12 -17.00 -15.47
CA ILE A 4 6.22 -15.56 -15.31
C ILE A 4 7.45 -15.20 -14.47
N VAL A 5 8.29 -14.33 -14.99
CA VAL A 5 9.37 -13.69 -14.23
C VAL A 5 8.89 -12.31 -13.81
N PHE A 6 8.78 -12.11 -12.50
CA PHE A 6 8.38 -10.84 -11.87
C PHE A 6 9.62 -10.03 -11.52
N TRP A 7 9.74 -8.84 -12.09
CA TRP A 7 10.86 -7.93 -11.87
C TRP A 7 10.47 -6.78 -10.93
N ASP A 8 11.31 -6.55 -9.92
CA ASP A 8 11.32 -5.31 -9.15
C ASP A 8 12.71 -4.66 -9.21
N ASN A 9 12.77 -3.32 -9.18
CA ASN A 9 14.03 -2.59 -9.10
C ASN A 9 14.77 -2.85 -7.78
N CYS A 10 14.06 -3.10 -6.69
CA CYS A 10 14.61 -3.46 -5.39
C CYS A 10 13.57 -4.24 -4.58
N LEU A 11 14.03 -5.14 -3.71
CA LEU A 11 13.18 -5.85 -2.76
C LEU A 11 13.33 -5.19 -1.37
N ASN A 12 12.30 -4.46 -0.95
CA ASN A 12 12.26 -3.76 0.34
C ASN A 12 10.84 -3.69 0.91
N GLU A 13 10.61 -2.88 1.94
CA GLU A 13 9.33 -2.77 2.64
C GLU A 13 8.24 -1.96 1.90
N ARG A 14 8.50 -1.49 0.68
CA ARG A 14 7.54 -0.67 -0.08
C ARG A 14 6.30 -1.46 -0.48
N GLY A 15 5.19 -0.76 -0.60
CA GLY A 15 3.93 -1.34 -1.05
C GLY A 15 4.02 -2.02 -2.42
N THR A 16 4.86 -1.52 -3.35
CA THR A 16 5.11 -2.13 -4.66
C THR A 16 5.72 -3.53 -4.54
N THR A 17 6.69 -3.71 -3.65
CA THR A 17 7.31 -5.02 -3.39
C THR A 17 6.31 -5.98 -2.75
N THR A 18 5.50 -5.50 -1.78
CA THR A 18 4.42 -6.31 -1.17
C THR A 18 3.42 -6.77 -2.23
N THR A 19 3.00 -5.89 -3.13
CA THR A 19 2.03 -6.23 -4.17
C THR A 19 2.62 -7.16 -5.24
N LEU A 20 3.89 -7.00 -5.58
CA LEU A 20 4.59 -7.94 -6.47
C LEU A 20 4.65 -9.34 -5.85
N PHE A 21 4.95 -9.45 -4.55
CA PHE A 21 4.88 -10.72 -3.82
C PHE A 21 3.49 -11.34 -3.95
N ASN A 22 2.43 -10.58 -3.70
CA ASN A 22 1.06 -11.08 -3.76
C ASN A 22 0.69 -11.57 -5.18
N TYR A 23 1.01 -10.81 -6.24
CA TYR A 23 0.76 -11.26 -7.61
C TYR A 23 1.51 -12.55 -7.94
N ALA A 24 2.78 -12.65 -7.58
CA ALA A 24 3.59 -13.85 -7.81
C ALA A 24 3.05 -15.05 -7.02
N TYR A 25 2.63 -14.83 -5.77
CA TYR A 25 2.10 -15.88 -4.89
C TYR A 25 0.77 -16.42 -5.40
N TYR A 26 -0.17 -15.56 -5.75
CA TYR A 26 -1.48 -15.98 -6.23
C TYR A 26 -1.46 -16.46 -7.69
N ASN A 27 -0.52 -15.99 -8.50
CA ASN A 27 -0.24 -16.60 -9.80
C ASN A 27 0.19 -18.06 -9.65
N LYS A 28 1.00 -18.38 -8.63
CA LYS A 28 1.42 -19.77 -8.30
C LYS A 28 0.27 -20.57 -7.69
N THR A 29 -0.41 -20.04 -6.67
CA THR A 29 -1.31 -20.83 -5.81
C THR A 29 -2.74 -20.92 -6.33
N ILE A 30 -3.25 -19.89 -7.03
CA ILE A 30 -4.60 -19.88 -7.61
C ILE A 30 -4.57 -20.25 -9.09
N LEU A 31 -3.64 -19.66 -9.86
CA LEU A 31 -3.61 -19.89 -11.31
C LEU A 31 -2.78 -21.10 -11.73
N GLY A 32 -2.03 -21.72 -10.80
CA GLY A 32 -1.19 -22.90 -11.07
C GLY A 32 -0.01 -22.64 -12.00
N ASN A 33 0.45 -21.40 -12.11
CA ASN A 33 1.56 -20.99 -12.96
C ASN A 33 2.91 -20.99 -12.20
N GLU A 34 4.02 -20.95 -12.93
CA GLU A 34 5.36 -20.80 -12.34
C GLU A 34 5.68 -19.31 -12.15
N SER A 35 6.06 -18.93 -10.91
CA SER A 35 6.50 -17.59 -10.55
C SER A 35 7.97 -17.60 -10.17
N ILE A 36 8.76 -16.75 -10.82
CA ILE A 36 10.18 -16.51 -10.51
C ILE A 36 10.35 -15.03 -10.24
N ILE A 37 11.10 -14.68 -9.21
CA ILE A 37 11.40 -13.29 -8.86
C ILE A 37 12.77 -12.90 -9.38
N MET A 38 12.86 -11.72 -9.98
CA MET A 38 14.14 -11.16 -10.41
C MET A 38 14.23 -9.71 -9.91
N TYR A 39 15.40 -9.29 -9.40
CA TYR A 39 15.59 -7.96 -8.86
C TYR A 39 16.97 -7.40 -9.15
N ASN A 40 17.11 -6.07 -9.04
CA ASN A 40 18.39 -5.39 -9.28
C ASN A 40 19.26 -5.37 -8.01
N THR A 41 20.38 -6.11 -8.03
CA THR A 41 21.32 -6.17 -6.91
C THR A 41 22.20 -4.94 -6.76
N SER A 42 22.26 -4.05 -7.77
CA SER A 42 23.05 -2.80 -7.69
C SER A 42 22.37 -1.72 -6.85
N ARG A 43 21.12 -1.96 -6.44
CA ARG A 43 20.37 -1.05 -5.57
C ARG A 43 20.80 -1.22 -4.12
N THR A 44 21.07 -0.12 -3.44
CA THR A 44 21.47 -0.09 -2.02
C THR A 44 20.29 -0.18 -1.05
N ASP A 45 19.07 0.01 -1.55
CA ASP A 45 17.82 -0.06 -0.78
C ASP A 45 17.15 -1.46 -0.77
N ASN A 46 17.88 -2.50 -1.21
CA ASN A 46 17.48 -3.88 -1.00
C ASN A 46 17.61 -4.26 0.48
N ILE A 47 16.63 -5.01 1.01
CA ILE A 47 16.60 -5.50 2.38
C ILE A 47 16.71 -7.02 2.37
N ASN A 48 17.73 -7.56 3.05
CA ASN A 48 18.02 -9.01 3.05
C ASN A 48 16.85 -9.84 3.60
N GLU A 49 16.21 -9.37 4.65
CA GLU A 49 15.05 -10.02 5.28
C GLU A 49 13.86 -10.13 4.30
N VAL A 50 13.66 -9.12 3.45
CA VAL A 50 12.66 -9.15 2.39
C VAL A 50 13.05 -10.15 1.30
N ILE A 51 14.31 -10.12 0.86
CA ILE A 51 14.83 -11.10 -0.12
C ILE A 51 14.65 -12.53 0.39
N ASP A 52 14.94 -12.78 1.67
CA ASP A 52 14.80 -14.10 2.28
C ASP A 52 13.33 -14.52 2.45
N LEU A 53 12.42 -13.56 2.67
CA LEU A 53 10.98 -13.81 2.62
C LEU A 53 10.55 -14.31 1.22
N PHE A 54 11.02 -13.65 0.16
CA PHE A 54 10.73 -14.08 -1.21
C PHE A 54 11.33 -15.47 -1.53
N LYS A 55 12.54 -15.78 -1.05
CA LYS A 55 13.19 -17.08 -1.26
C LYS A 55 12.46 -18.25 -0.61
N LYS A 56 11.64 -18.01 0.43
CA LYS A 56 10.80 -19.06 1.03
C LYS A 56 9.74 -19.58 0.06
N GLU A 57 9.26 -18.72 -0.84
CA GLU A 57 8.14 -19.04 -1.73
C GLU A 57 8.56 -19.23 -3.19
N PHE A 58 9.65 -18.58 -3.62
CA PHE A 58 10.02 -18.47 -5.03
C PHE A 58 11.50 -18.75 -5.28
N LYS A 59 11.80 -19.10 -6.52
CA LYS A 59 13.16 -18.94 -7.05
C LYS A 59 13.44 -17.44 -7.21
N VAL A 60 14.50 -16.94 -6.56
CA VAL A 60 14.89 -15.52 -6.58
C VAL A 60 16.24 -15.38 -7.28
N ILE A 61 16.33 -14.46 -8.24
CA ILE A 61 17.52 -14.23 -9.07
C ILE A 61 17.90 -12.75 -8.96
N GLY A 62 19.09 -12.50 -8.42
CA GLY A 62 19.68 -11.16 -8.41
C GLY A 62 20.40 -10.86 -9.72
N VAL A 63 20.21 -9.66 -10.27
CA VAL A 63 20.85 -9.20 -11.51
C VAL A 63 21.43 -7.80 -11.28
N ASN A 64 22.69 -7.62 -11.57
CA ASN A 64 23.37 -6.34 -11.40
C ASN A 64 23.37 -5.44 -12.65
N ASN A 65 22.94 -5.98 -13.79
CA ASN A 65 22.88 -5.24 -15.05
C ASN A 65 21.68 -5.72 -15.88
N PHE A 66 20.79 -4.81 -16.21
CA PHE A 66 19.57 -5.12 -16.97
C PHE A 66 19.87 -5.77 -18.35
N LYS A 67 21.05 -5.51 -18.95
CA LYS A 67 21.46 -6.15 -20.22
C LYS A 67 21.54 -7.68 -20.13
N LEU A 68 21.68 -8.25 -18.95
CA LEU A 68 21.72 -9.70 -18.73
C LEU A 68 20.33 -10.33 -18.64
N VAL A 69 19.28 -9.53 -18.48
CA VAL A 69 17.90 -10.00 -18.25
C VAL A 69 17.43 -10.90 -19.38
N ASP A 70 17.56 -10.49 -20.64
CA ASP A 70 17.11 -11.30 -21.78
C ASP A 70 17.82 -12.65 -21.87
N THR A 71 19.13 -12.70 -21.58
CA THR A 71 19.89 -13.97 -21.54
C THR A 71 19.34 -14.91 -20.47
N ILE A 72 18.97 -14.36 -19.30
CA ILE A 72 18.41 -15.15 -18.19
C ILE A 72 17.00 -15.61 -18.55
N LEU A 73 16.15 -14.72 -19.06
CA LEU A 73 14.77 -15.03 -19.48
C LEU A 73 14.74 -16.13 -20.54
N HIS A 74 15.64 -16.07 -21.52
CA HIS A 74 15.78 -17.11 -22.55
C HIS A 74 16.16 -18.48 -21.95
N LYS A 75 17.17 -18.51 -21.05
CA LYS A 75 17.59 -19.74 -20.35
C LYS A 75 16.47 -20.33 -19.48
N LEU A 76 15.65 -19.49 -18.88
CA LEU A 76 14.51 -19.90 -18.08
C LEU A 76 13.32 -20.38 -18.94
N LYS A 77 13.34 -20.12 -20.25
CA LYS A 77 12.17 -20.31 -21.15
C LYS A 77 10.97 -19.56 -20.60
N CYS A 78 11.16 -18.27 -20.30
CA CYS A 78 10.16 -17.39 -19.74
C CYS A 78 9.08 -17.06 -20.78
N ASP A 79 7.81 -17.18 -20.42
CA ASP A 79 6.70 -16.78 -21.30
C ASP A 79 6.37 -15.29 -21.14
N ILE A 80 6.38 -14.79 -19.88
CA ILE A 80 6.02 -13.42 -19.55
C ILE A 80 7.03 -12.80 -18.61
N PHE A 81 7.56 -11.66 -19.00
CA PHE A 81 8.34 -10.77 -18.14
C PHE A 81 7.43 -9.66 -17.61
N TYR A 82 7.06 -9.77 -16.33
CA TYR A 82 6.23 -8.79 -15.64
C TYR A 82 7.11 -7.79 -14.90
N ILE A 83 6.83 -6.50 -15.10
CA ILE A 83 7.61 -5.41 -14.52
C ILE A 83 6.69 -4.33 -13.93
N THR A 84 6.93 -3.95 -12.67
CA THR A 84 6.28 -2.81 -12.02
C THR A 84 7.06 -1.53 -12.33
N LYS A 85 6.35 -0.47 -12.76
CA LYS A 85 6.94 0.81 -13.16
C LYS A 85 6.18 2.00 -12.58
N ALA A 86 6.86 3.14 -12.42
CA ALA A 86 6.20 4.42 -12.17
C ALA A 86 5.25 4.80 -13.32
N GLY A 87 5.64 4.54 -14.55
CA GLY A 87 4.87 4.76 -15.78
C GLY A 87 5.72 5.17 -16.97
N GLU A 88 6.97 5.62 -16.73
CA GLU A 88 7.91 6.03 -17.76
C GLU A 88 8.48 4.82 -18.52
N ASN A 89 8.78 5.04 -19.80
CA ASN A 89 9.50 4.10 -20.64
C ASN A 89 11.01 4.27 -20.46
N GLU A 90 11.61 3.45 -19.61
CA GLU A 90 13.06 3.40 -19.36
C GLU A 90 13.78 2.38 -20.25
N GLY A 91 13.13 1.88 -21.30
CA GLY A 91 13.70 0.87 -22.20
C GLY A 91 13.86 -0.52 -21.59
N GLN A 92 13.28 -0.78 -20.41
CA GLN A 92 13.34 -2.09 -19.74
C GLN A 92 12.27 -3.03 -20.30
N ILE A 93 12.47 -3.47 -21.54
CA ILE A 93 11.57 -4.36 -22.27
C ILE A 93 12.35 -5.59 -22.70
N SER A 94 11.78 -6.78 -22.55
CA SER A 94 12.37 -8.02 -23.07
C SER A 94 12.15 -8.13 -24.58
N LYS A 95 13.17 -8.68 -25.26
CA LYS A 95 13.12 -9.03 -26.68
C LYS A 95 12.87 -10.52 -26.92
N VAL A 96 12.80 -11.32 -25.84
CA VAL A 96 12.74 -12.79 -25.92
C VAL A 96 11.41 -13.37 -25.43
N CYS A 97 10.60 -12.58 -24.72
CA CYS A 97 9.27 -13.00 -24.26
C CYS A 97 8.31 -11.80 -24.16
N LYS A 98 7.02 -12.07 -23.95
CA LYS A 98 5.97 -11.05 -23.72
C LYS A 98 6.35 -10.17 -22.52
N THR A 99 6.47 -8.85 -22.69
CA THR A 99 6.70 -7.90 -21.60
C THR A 99 5.37 -7.27 -21.17
N VAL A 100 5.09 -7.35 -19.90
CA VAL A 100 3.93 -6.74 -19.25
C VAL A 100 4.40 -5.63 -18.31
N VAL A 101 3.93 -4.42 -18.54
CA VAL A 101 4.28 -3.23 -17.75
C VAL A 101 3.08 -2.82 -16.91
N HIS A 102 3.26 -2.82 -15.59
CA HIS A 102 2.22 -2.46 -14.63
C HIS A 102 2.56 -1.15 -13.95
N CYS A 103 1.81 -0.08 -14.25
CA CYS A 103 2.09 1.28 -13.85
C CYS A 103 1.44 1.65 -12.54
N VAL A 104 2.19 2.33 -11.65
CA VAL A 104 1.74 2.67 -10.29
C VAL A 104 1.44 4.15 -10.08
N PHE A 105 1.99 5.07 -10.90
CA PHE A 105 1.77 6.51 -10.73
C PHE A 105 1.14 7.20 -11.94
N HIS A 106 1.49 6.77 -13.15
CA HIS A 106 0.89 7.33 -14.36
C HIS A 106 0.96 6.34 -15.54
N CYS A 107 0.14 6.62 -16.57
CA CYS A 107 0.04 5.82 -17.80
C CYS A 107 0.27 6.70 -19.04
N ASN A 108 1.33 7.53 -19.04
CA ASN A 108 1.57 8.51 -20.09
C ASN A 108 2.45 8.00 -21.25
N GLN A 109 3.17 6.89 -21.04
CA GLN A 109 4.14 6.38 -22.01
C GLN A 109 3.92 4.87 -22.24
N PRO A 110 2.85 4.48 -22.97
CA PRO A 110 2.58 3.08 -23.25
C PRO A 110 3.76 2.36 -23.91
N HIS A 111 4.19 1.25 -23.34
CA HIS A 111 5.28 0.42 -23.83
C HIS A 111 5.12 -1.04 -23.35
N GLY A 112 5.95 -1.95 -23.90
CA GLY A 112 5.77 -3.39 -23.69
C GLY A 112 4.66 -3.96 -24.57
N ASN A 113 4.35 -5.25 -24.40
CA ASN A 113 3.26 -5.91 -25.10
C ASN A 113 1.91 -5.62 -24.46
N VAL A 114 1.90 -5.48 -23.14
CA VAL A 114 0.73 -5.04 -22.35
C VAL A 114 1.19 -3.94 -21.39
N TYR A 115 0.44 -2.86 -21.36
CA TYR A 115 0.67 -1.71 -20.50
C TYR A 115 -0.61 -1.43 -19.73
N ALA A 116 -0.60 -1.61 -18.41
CA ALA A 116 -1.76 -1.53 -17.55
C ALA A 116 -1.51 -0.65 -16.33
N GLY A 117 -2.55 -0.08 -15.74
CA GLY A 117 -2.47 0.71 -14.52
C GLY A 117 -3.07 0.01 -13.31
N ILE A 118 -2.63 0.40 -12.09
CA ILE A 118 -3.19 -0.13 -10.84
C ILE A 118 -4.56 0.46 -10.49
N SER A 119 -4.92 1.58 -11.09
CA SER A 119 -6.16 2.30 -10.80
C SER A 119 -6.56 3.15 -12.00
N GLN A 120 -7.86 3.29 -12.21
CA GLN A 120 -8.41 4.24 -13.20
C GLN A 120 -8.15 5.71 -12.84
N PHE A 121 -7.62 5.99 -11.66
CA PHE A 121 -7.38 7.34 -11.14
C PHE A 121 -5.93 7.78 -11.25
N ILE A 122 -5.00 6.92 -11.66
CA ILE A 122 -3.62 7.33 -11.96
C ILE A 122 -3.60 8.20 -13.22
N LYS A 123 -2.60 9.07 -13.33
CA LYS A 123 -2.48 10.05 -14.42
C LYS A 123 -2.25 9.38 -15.77
N GLY A 124 -2.76 9.98 -16.85
CA GLY A 124 -2.54 9.54 -18.24
C GLY A 124 -3.81 9.34 -19.04
N ASP A 125 -3.69 8.77 -20.24
CA ASP A 125 -4.84 8.44 -21.12
C ASP A 125 -5.59 7.21 -20.60
N LYS A 126 -6.46 7.44 -19.63
CA LYS A 126 -7.19 6.44 -18.86
C LYS A 126 -8.17 5.59 -19.70
N LYS A 127 -8.59 6.10 -20.85
CA LYS A 127 -9.64 5.44 -21.68
C LYS A 127 -9.12 4.19 -22.40
N ARG A 128 -7.81 4.02 -22.51
CA ARG A 128 -7.22 2.94 -23.35
C ARG A 128 -6.36 1.95 -22.56
N VAL A 129 -6.10 2.21 -21.28
CA VAL A 129 -5.22 1.38 -20.48
C VAL A 129 -6.04 0.44 -19.59
N PRO A 130 -5.87 -0.88 -19.69
CA PRO A 130 -6.52 -1.82 -18.79
C PRO A 130 -6.06 -1.60 -17.35
N ILE A 131 -6.90 -1.95 -16.40
CA ILE A 131 -6.64 -1.78 -14.98
C ILE A 131 -6.50 -3.15 -14.32
N VAL A 132 -5.44 -3.33 -13.53
CA VAL A 132 -5.26 -4.46 -12.62
C VAL A 132 -4.95 -3.87 -11.24
N PRO A 133 -5.92 -3.81 -10.32
CA PRO A 133 -5.73 -3.17 -9.02
C PRO A 133 -4.88 -4.03 -8.09
N TYR A 134 -4.34 -3.42 -7.04
CA TYR A 134 -3.73 -4.17 -5.96
C TYR A 134 -4.77 -5.05 -5.25
N MET A 135 -4.36 -6.22 -4.81
CA MET A 135 -5.15 -7.08 -3.94
C MET A 135 -4.82 -6.80 -2.48
N ILE A 136 -5.83 -6.95 -1.65
CA ILE A 136 -5.66 -6.80 -0.20
C ILE A 136 -5.73 -8.19 0.41
N ASN A 137 -4.63 -8.57 1.04
CA ASN A 137 -4.48 -9.86 1.70
C ASN A 137 -3.83 -9.65 3.07
N LEU A 138 -4.67 -9.55 4.08
CA LEU A 138 -4.23 -9.51 5.47
C LEU A 138 -4.71 -10.78 6.19
N PRO A 139 -3.87 -11.40 7.01
CA PRO A 139 -4.27 -12.56 7.79
C PRO A 139 -5.35 -12.20 8.82
N GLU A 140 -6.13 -13.21 9.21
CA GLU A 140 -6.93 -13.13 10.41
C GLU A 140 -6.01 -13.24 11.63
N TYR A 141 -5.93 -12.17 12.41
CA TYR A 141 -5.06 -12.07 13.57
C TYR A 141 -5.69 -11.12 14.59
N ASN A 142 -5.85 -11.60 15.82
CA ASN A 142 -6.68 -10.90 16.83
C ASN A 142 -5.86 -10.15 17.89
N LYS A 143 -4.52 -10.21 17.85
CA LYS A 143 -3.68 -9.45 18.77
C LYS A 143 -3.63 -7.97 18.40
N ASN A 144 -3.35 -7.14 19.39
CA ASN A 144 -3.06 -5.71 19.26
C ASN A 144 -1.82 -5.35 20.10
N MET A 145 -1.40 -4.11 20.03
CA MET A 145 -0.20 -3.60 20.71
C MET A 145 -0.52 -2.74 21.95
N ARG A 146 -1.78 -2.69 22.44
CA ARG A 146 -2.16 -1.76 23.51
C ARG A 146 -1.35 -2.00 24.79
N GLU A 147 -1.22 -3.26 25.22
CA GLU A 147 -0.43 -3.63 26.38
C GLU A 147 1.07 -3.27 26.21
N GLU A 148 1.67 -3.66 25.08
CA GLU A 148 3.08 -3.38 24.76
C GLU A 148 3.38 -1.88 24.75
N LEU A 149 2.44 -1.06 24.23
CA LEU A 149 2.60 0.39 24.11
C LEU A 149 2.08 1.16 25.33
N ASN A 150 1.64 0.46 26.38
CA ASN A 150 1.03 1.03 27.57
C ASN A 150 -0.15 1.98 27.24
N ILE A 151 -1.00 1.59 26.26
CA ILE A 151 -2.18 2.35 25.86
C ILE A 151 -3.38 1.84 26.68
N PRO A 152 -4.06 2.72 27.46
CA PRO A 152 -5.26 2.34 28.21
C PRO A 152 -6.38 1.78 27.32
N GLU A 153 -7.16 0.83 27.84
CA GLU A 153 -8.27 0.22 27.11
C GLU A 153 -9.37 1.21 26.71
N ASP A 154 -9.60 2.20 27.57
CA ASP A 154 -10.56 3.29 27.35
C ASP A 154 -10.06 4.38 26.40
N ALA A 155 -8.77 4.37 26.06
CA ALA A 155 -8.19 5.36 25.14
C ALA A 155 -8.73 5.20 23.71
N VAL A 156 -8.86 6.33 23.00
CA VAL A 156 -9.09 6.40 21.55
C VAL A 156 -7.74 6.43 20.84
N VAL A 157 -7.56 5.58 19.85
CA VAL A 157 -6.28 5.42 19.13
C VAL A 157 -6.44 5.71 17.65
N TYR A 158 -5.77 6.74 17.18
CA TYR A 158 -5.61 7.03 15.77
C TYR A 158 -4.26 6.53 15.28
N GLY A 159 -4.25 5.79 14.17
CA GLY A 159 -3.02 5.21 13.63
C GLY A 159 -2.74 5.56 12.20
N ARG A 160 -1.47 5.46 11.83
CA ARG A 160 -1.02 5.62 10.46
C ARG A 160 0.24 4.81 10.20
N TYR A 161 0.30 4.11 9.06
CA TYR A 161 1.55 3.62 8.47
C TYR A 161 1.60 3.92 6.96
N GLY A 162 2.79 3.86 6.39
CA GLY A 162 2.99 4.09 4.95
C GLY A 162 4.42 4.49 4.62
N GLY A 163 4.64 5.24 3.54
CA GLY A 163 5.94 5.78 3.22
C GLY A 163 6.46 6.70 4.33
N TYR A 164 7.76 6.63 4.63
CA TYR A 164 8.35 7.34 5.77
C TYR A 164 8.04 8.85 5.77
N ASP A 165 8.14 9.51 4.60
CA ASP A 165 7.93 10.94 4.42
C ASP A 165 6.49 11.30 3.98
N ALA A 166 5.54 10.36 4.03
CA ALA A 166 4.22 10.54 3.43
C ALA A 166 3.12 10.92 4.44
N PHE A 167 3.47 11.44 5.61
CA PHE A 167 2.59 12.15 6.53
C PHE A 167 3.04 13.61 6.54
N ASP A 168 2.68 14.35 5.48
CA ASP A 168 3.37 15.57 5.07
C ASP A 168 2.47 16.82 4.99
N ILE A 169 1.33 16.82 5.70
CA ILE A 169 0.43 17.98 5.78
C ILE A 169 0.68 18.73 7.10
N ASN A 170 1.33 19.88 7.02
CA ASN A 170 1.83 20.62 8.18
C ASN A 170 0.75 21.00 9.21
N TYR A 171 -0.45 21.43 8.78
CA TYR A 171 -1.50 21.75 9.75
C TYR A 171 -2.00 20.52 10.51
N VAL A 172 -1.92 19.33 9.91
CA VAL A 172 -2.27 18.06 10.59
C VAL A 172 -1.28 17.77 11.70
N HIS A 173 0.01 17.98 11.47
CA HIS A 173 1.06 17.81 12.50
C HIS A 173 0.76 18.66 13.74
N LYS A 174 0.43 19.95 13.51
CA LYS A 174 0.09 20.86 14.59
C LYS A 174 -1.17 20.42 15.34
N ILE A 175 -2.23 20.07 14.60
CA ILE A 175 -3.50 19.66 15.22
C ILE A 175 -3.34 18.36 16.02
N VAL A 176 -2.59 17.37 15.49
CA VAL A 176 -2.29 16.12 16.21
C VAL A 176 -1.58 16.42 17.53
N TYR A 177 -0.57 17.30 17.52
CA TYR A 177 0.14 17.70 18.74
C TYR A 177 -0.79 18.41 19.73
N ASP A 178 -1.60 19.36 19.27
CA ASP A 178 -2.53 20.13 20.12
C ASP A 178 -3.61 19.21 20.75
N VAL A 179 -4.18 18.28 19.96
CA VAL A 179 -5.15 17.28 20.44
C VAL A 179 -4.51 16.38 21.48
N ALA A 180 -3.36 15.80 21.21
CA ALA A 180 -2.68 14.90 22.13
C ALA A 180 -2.33 15.60 23.44
N LYS A 181 -1.83 16.84 23.39
CA LYS A 181 -1.48 17.63 24.57
C LYS A 181 -2.67 17.94 25.45
N GLN A 182 -3.84 18.18 24.86
CA GLN A 182 -5.06 18.59 25.59
C GLN A 182 -5.92 17.39 26.01
N ASN A 183 -5.75 16.22 25.39
CA ASN A 183 -6.59 15.05 25.58
C ASN A 183 -5.73 13.80 25.88
N PRO A 184 -5.37 13.53 27.13
CA PRO A 184 -4.46 12.44 27.49
C PRO A 184 -4.99 11.04 27.18
N LYS A 185 -6.31 10.88 26.93
CA LYS A 185 -6.94 9.64 26.50
C LYS A 185 -7.00 9.47 24.97
N ILE A 186 -6.50 10.44 24.19
CA ILE A 186 -6.39 10.31 22.73
C ILE A 186 -4.94 10.02 22.38
N TYR A 187 -4.70 8.86 21.76
CA TYR A 187 -3.38 8.38 21.35
C TYR A 187 -3.24 8.45 19.85
N PHE A 188 -2.03 8.75 19.41
CA PHE A 188 -1.62 8.70 18.01
C PHE A 188 -0.44 7.75 17.88
N ILE A 189 -0.57 6.73 17.01
CA ILE A 189 0.50 5.77 16.77
C ILE A 189 0.92 5.81 15.30
N PHE A 190 2.21 5.89 15.06
CA PHE A 190 2.80 6.07 13.73
C PHE A 190 3.84 4.99 13.47
N MET A 191 3.57 4.08 12.53
CA MET A 191 4.55 3.10 12.09
C MET A 191 5.22 3.59 10.80
N ASN A 192 6.56 3.48 10.71
CA ASN A 192 7.33 3.94 9.56
C ASN A 192 6.97 5.37 9.13
N THR A 193 6.99 6.29 10.08
CA THR A 193 6.63 7.69 9.86
C THR A 193 7.66 8.60 10.48
N GLN A 194 8.14 9.57 9.73
CA GLN A 194 9.07 10.58 10.23
C GLN A 194 8.47 11.31 11.43
N GLN A 195 9.28 11.51 12.47
CA GLN A 195 8.88 12.31 13.63
C GLN A 195 8.68 13.77 13.18
N PHE A 196 7.52 14.33 13.52
CA PHE A 196 7.10 15.65 13.03
C PHE A 196 6.79 16.66 14.14
N CYS A 197 6.84 16.26 15.39
CA CYS A 197 6.57 17.12 16.55
C CYS A 197 7.41 16.74 17.77
N GLY A 198 7.33 17.54 18.85
CA GLY A 198 7.93 17.22 20.13
C GLY A 198 7.33 15.96 20.76
N SER A 199 8.06 15.33 21.68
CA SER A 199 7.64 14.10 22.35
C SER A 199 6.46 14.36 23.30
N LEU A 200 5.43 13.54 23.17
CA LEU A 200 4.31 13.41 24.12
C LEU A 200 4.08 11.93 24.40
N PRO A 201 3.63 11.53 25.62
CA PRO A 201 3.46 10.12 25.97
C PRO A 201 2.40 9.40 25.14
N ASN A 202 1.46 10.15 24.56
CA ASN A 202 0.37 9.65 23.71
C ASN A 202 0.59 9.92 22.19
N ILE A 203 1.82 10.28 21.79
CA ILE A 203 2.27 10.27 20.38
C ILE A 203 3.42 9.27 20.28
N ILE A 204 3.16 8.10 19.70
CA ILE A 204 4.09 6.97 19.70
C ILE A 204 4.54 6.69 18.26
N HIS A 205 5.85 6.70 18.03
CA HIS A 205 6.46 6.29 16.77
C HIS A 205 7.02 4.87 16.89
N ILE A 206 6.67 4.01 15.94
CA ILE A 206 7.05 2.59 15.89
C ILE A 206 7.88 2.35 14.63
N GLU A 207 8.91 1.54 14.75
CA GLU A 207 9.74 1.12 13.63
C GLU A 207 8.92 0.40 12.54
N LYS A 208 9.43 0.48 11.32
CA LYS A 208 8.87 -0.27 10.19
C LYS A 208 8.91 -1.78 10.43
N THR A 209 7.99 -2.50 9.79
CA THR A 209 7.97 -3.96 9.83
C THR A 209 7.73 -4.56 8.46
N ILE A 210 8.31 -5.73 8.23
CA ILE A 210 8.00 -6.62 7.10
C ILE A 210 7.07 -7.76 7.52
N ASP A 211 6.85 -7.94 8.81
CA ASP A 211 5.94 -8.94 9.36
C ASP A 211 4.49 -8.47 9.19
N VAL A 212 3.72 -9.21 8.40
CA VAL A 212 2.31 -8.91 8.14
C VAL A 212 1.44 -9.07 9.38
N ASN A 213 1.76 -9.99 10.30
CA ASN A 213 1.03 -10.13 11.56
C ASN A 213 1.25 -8.89 12.44
N ARG A 214 2.50 -8.41 12.52
CA ARG A 214 2.82 -7.18 13.25
C ARG A 214 2.08 -5.96 12.67
N LYS A 215 1.93 -5.90 11.34
CA LYS A 215 1.10 -4.88 10.68
C LYS A 215 -0.37 -5.00 11.09
N VAL A 216 -0.91 -6.21 11.17
CA VAL A 216 -2.30 -6.43 11.60
C VAL A 216 -2.47 -6.09 13.07
N GLU A 217 -1.52 -6.42 13.96
CA GLU A 217 -1.52 -5.97 15.36
C GLU A 217 -1.61 -4.44 15.46
N PHE A 218 -0.82 -3.73 14.64
CA PHE A 218 -0.87 -2.28 14.56
C PHE A 218 -2.26 -1.77 14.17
N ILE A 219 -2.86 -2.32 13.10
CA ILE A 219 -4.20 -1.93 12.65
C ILE A 219 -5.24 -2.22 13.73
N ASN A 220 -5.15 -3.38 14.40
CA ASN A 220 -6.07 -3.78 15.45
C ASN A 220 -5.99 -2.86 16.68
N THR A 221 -4.82 -2.29 16.96
CA THR A 221 -4.61 -1.31 18.04
C THR A 221 -5.39 -0.03 17.81
N CYS A 222 -5.58 0.36 16.54
CA CYS A 222 -6.23 1.60 16.15
C CYS A 222 -7.75 1.51 16.17
N ASP A 223 -8.42 2.59 16.57
CA ASP A 223 -9.86 2.77 16.40
C ASP A 223 -10.18 3.37 15.02
N ALA A 224 -9.27 4.18 14.46
CA ALA A 224 -9.35 4.70 13.08
C ALA A 224 -7.96 4.98 12.48
N MET A 225 -7.89 5.09 11.16
CA MET A 225 -6.72 5.59 10.45
C MET A 225 -6.78 7.12 10.34
N LEU A 226 -5.67 7.80 10.62
CA LEU A 226 -5.47 9.20 10.24
C LEU A 226 -4.55 9.27 9.03
N HIS A 227 -5.09 9.61 7.87
CA HIS A 227 -4.34 9.74 6.62
C HIS A 227 -4.13 11.22 6.28
N ALA A 228 -2.87 11.63 6.05
CA ALA A 228 -2.48 13.01 5.75
C ALA A 228 -1.33 13.05 4.74
N ARG A 229 -1.63 12.77 3.48
CA ARG A 229 -0.66 12.82 2.38
C ARG A 229 -1.02 13.91 1.39
N HIS A 230 -0.08 14.86 1.19
CA HIS A 230 -0.31 16.03 0.33
C HIS A 230 -0.60 15.68 -1.14
N ILE A 231 0.12 14.71 -1.69
CA ILE A 231 -0.05 14.28 -3.08
C ILE A 231 -1.20 13.26 -3.28
N GLY A 232 -1.90 12.87 -2.22
CA GLY A 232 -2.97 11.86 -2.27
C GLY A 232 -2.46 10.45 -2.55
N GLU A 233 -3.33 9.58 -3.09
CA GLU A 233 -3.03 8.16 -3.30
C GLU A 233 -3.38 7.72 -4.72
N SER A 234 -2.45 7.02 -5.38
CA SER A 234 -2.69 6.37 -6.68
C SER A 234 -3.55 5.10 -6.56
N PHE A 235 -3.50 4.43 -5.41
CA PHE A 235 -4.40 3.37 -4.96
C PHE A 235 -4.70 3.52 -3.47
N GLY A 236 -3.67 3.68 -2.63
CA GLY A 236 -3.81 3.81 -1.18
C GLY A 236 -3.80 2.45 -0.47
N LEU A 237 -2.71 1.67 -0.60
CA LEU A 237 -2.62 0.33 -0.01
C LEU A 237 -2.86 0.33 1.50
N ALA A 238 -2.26 1.25 2.25
CA ALA A 238 -2.47 1.36 3.70
C ALA A 238 -3.92 1.70 4.05
N ILE A 239 -4.55 2.61 3.31
CA ILE A 239 -5.99 2.93 3.45
C ILE A 239 -6.84 1.67 3.21
N ALA A 240 -6.54 0.92 2.16
CA ALA A 240 -7.26 -0.30 1.83
C ALA A 240 -7.10 -1.38 2.92
N GLU A 241 -5.89 -1.53 3.47
CA GLU A 241 -5.60 -2.47 4.55
C GLU A 241 -6.36 -2.12 5.84
N PHE A 242 -6.40 -0.84 6.25
CA PHE A 242 -7.22 -0.40 7.38
C PHE A 242 -8.71 -0.60 7.11
N SER A 243 -9.18 -0.23 5.93
CA SER A 243 -10.59 -0.35 5.53
C SER A 243 -11.06 -1.80 5.51
N THR A 244 -10.24 -2.76 5.03
CA THR A 244 -10.58 -4.19 5.05
C THR A 244 -10.62 -4.79 6.46
N LYS A 245 -9.92 -4.19 7.42
CA LYS A 245 -10.04 -4.49 8.86
C LYS A 245 -11.14 -3.67 9.54
N ASN A 246 -12.05 -3.13 8.76
CA ASN A 246 -13.23 -2.37 9.19
C ASN A 246 -12.92 -1.15 10.06
N LYS A 247 -11.79 -0.48 9.80
CA LYS A 247 -11.42 0.76 10.51
C LYS A 247 -11.87 1.99 9.71
N PRO A 248 -12.52 3.00 10.36
CA PRO A 248 -12.79 4.29 9.73
C PRO A 248 -11.51 4.94 9.21
N ILE A 249 -11.62 5.62 8.08
CA ILE A 249 -10.50 6.37 7.48
C ILE A 249 -10.79 7.86 7.57
N ILE A 250 -10.03 8.56 8.40
CA ILE A 250 -10.05 10.03 8.51
C ILE A 250 -9.03 10.57 7.51
N THR A 251 -9.49 11.25 6.48
CA THR A 251 -8.66 11.70 5.36
C THR A 251 -9.14 13.04 4.80
N THR A 252 -8.33 13.63 3.92
CA THR A 252 -8.66 14.92 3.30
C THR A 252 -8.87 14.79 1.79
N PRO A 253 -9.88 15.48 1.23
CA PRO A 253 -10.06 15.58 -0.21
C PRO A 253 -9.18 16.67 -0.83
N ASN A 254 -8.05 17.04 -0.25
CA ASN A 254 -7.29 18.28 -0.45
C ASN A 254 -6.71 18.50 -1.88
N PHE A 255 -7.37 17.97 -2.91
CA PHE A 255 -7.00 18.10 -4.32
C PHE A 255 -7.40 19.47 -4.95
N LYS A 256 -8.19 20.30 -4.26
CA LYS A 256 -8.58 21.63 -4.78
C LYS A 256 -7.38 22.57 -4.99
N LEU A 257 -6.26 22.29 -4.35
CA LEU A 257 -5.06 23.12 -4.37
C LEU A 257 -3.99 22.63 -5.37
N ASN A 258 -4.09 21.40 -5.88
CA ASN A 258 -3.08 20.85 -6.79
C ASN A 258 -3.70 19.85 -7.78
N PRO A 259 -3.81 20.19 -9.08
CA PRO A 259 -4.32 19.29 -10.11
C PRO A 259 -3.43 18.04 -10.36
N LYS A 260 -2.27 17.98 -9.71
CA LYS A 260 -1.34 16.83 -9.77
C LYS A 260 -1.55 15.81 -8.66
N VAL A 261 -2.56 16.00 -7.81
CA VAL A 261 -2.86 15.08 -6.70
C VAL A 261 -3.51 13.80 -7.21
N ASP A 262 -3.12 12.67 -6.63
CA ASP A 262 -3.74 11.37 -6.88
C ASP A 262 -5.00 11.22 -6.02
N ILE A 263 -6.12 10.88 -6.64
CA ILE A 263 -7.46 10.94 -6.03
C ILE A 263 -8.12 9.58 -5.81
N ALA A 264 -7.36 8.49 -5.94
CA ALA A 264 -7.93 7.15 -5.85
C ALA A 264 -8.64 6.89 -4.52
N HIS A 265 -8.06 7.31 -3.40
CA HIS A 265 -8.66 7.12 -2.08
C HIS A 265 -10.04 7.79 -1.94
N ILE A 266 -10.26 8.92 -2.60
CA ILE A 266 -11.54 9.63 -2.57
C ILE A 266 -12.61 8.79 -3.26
N HIS A 267 -12.29 8.26 -4.43
CA HIS A 267 -13.22 7.46 -5.22
C HIS A 267 -13.50 6.08 -4.62
N PHE A 268 -12.54 5.50 -3.88
CA PHE A 268 -12.75 4.23 -3.20
C PHE A 268 -13.57 4.40 -1.93
N LEU A 269 -13.23 5.38 -1.10
CA LEU A 269 -13.88 5.59 0.19
C LEU A 269 -15.30 6.16 0.06
N LYS A 270 -15.53 7.10 -0.85
CA LYS A 270 -16.85 7.75 -1.04
C LYS A 270 -17.46 8.18 0.30
N GLU A 271 -18.69 7.73 0.58
CA GLU A 271 -19.41 7.99 1.84
C GLU A 271 -18.82 7.30 3.07
N LYS A 272 -17.92 6.33 2.90
CA LYS A 272 -17.21 5.65 4.01
C LYS A 272 -15.99 6.42 4.50
N GLY A 273 -15.58 7.48 3.82
CA GLY A 273 -14.49 8.36 4.25
C GLY A 273 -14.98 9.42 5.23
N ILE A 274 -14.19 9.67 6.28
CA ILE A 274 -14.40 10.80 7.19
C ILE A 274 -13.52 11.96 6.71
N TRP A 275 -14.18 12.97 6.13
CA TRP A 275 -13.48 14.01 5.38
C TRP A 275 -13.13 15.20 6.25
N TYR A 276 -11.85 15.55 6.32
CA TYR A 276 -11.39 16.69 7.07
C TYR A 276 -10.77 17.79 6.20
N ASN A 277 -10.72 18.97 6.76
CA ASN A 277 -9.90 20.09 6.38
C ASN A 277 -9.27 20.74 7.64
N GLU A 278 -8.51 21.81 7.48
CA GLU A 278 -7.84 22.47 8.60
C GLU A 278 -8.81 22.96 9.68
N SER A 279 -10.00 23.43 9.28
CA SER A 279 -10.96 24.01 10.24
C SER A 279 -11.76 22.99 11.07
N ASN A 280 -11.91 21.74 10.60
CA ASN A 280 -12.74 20.73 11.27
C ASN A 280 -11.94 19.55 11.84
N LEU A 281 -10.66 19.37 11.51
CA LEU A 281 -9.88 18.21 11.92
C LEU A 281 -9.80 18.08 13.45
N TYR A 282 -9.56 19.18 14.17
CA TYR A 282 -9.51 19.15 15.64
C TYR A 282 -10.81 18.57 16.21
N ASN A 283 -11.96 19.08 15.75
CA ASN A 283 -13.26 18.61 16.20
C ASN A 283 -13.47 17.12 15.86
N ILE A 284 -13.13 16.68 14.64
CA ILE A 284 -13.24 15.26 14.26
C ILE A 284 -12.41 14.38 15.20
N LEU A 285 -11.15 14.73 15.46
CA LEU A 285 -10.28 13.93 16.33
C LEU A 285 -10.72 13.89 17.79
N THR A 286 -11.50 14.85 18.25
CA THR A 286 -11.96 14.92 19.65
C THR A 286 -13.40 14.45 19.86
N THR A 287 -14.22 14.34 18.78
CA THR A 287 -15.66 14.04 18.94
C THR A 287 -16.19 12.91 18.09
N PHE A 288 -15.50 12.52 17.00
CA PHE A 288 -16.00 11.47 16.09
C PHE A 288 -15.96 10.08 16.74
N ILE A 289 -14.85 9.75 17.42
CA ILE A 289 -14.72 8.54 18.23
C ILE A 289 -14.45 8.98 19.66
N THR A 290 -15.28 8.51 20.59
CA THR A 290 -15.16 8.73 22.03
C THR A 290 -15.22 7.38 22.75
N GLU A 291 -14.88 7.34 24.04
CA GLU A 291 -15.01 6.14 24.86
C GLU A 291 -16.44 5.58 24.78
N GLU A 292 -17.44 6.46 24.80
CA GLU A 292 -18.85 6.08 24.85
C GLU A 292 -19.37 5.51 23.51
N ASN A 293 -18.83 5.96 22.35
CA ASN A 293 -19.37 5.59 21.04
C ASN A 293 -18.47 4.67 20.23
N LYS A 294 -17.24 4.37 20.67
CA LYS A 294 -16.27 3.58 19.86
C LYS A 294 -16.81 2.19 19.48
N GLU A 295 -17.58 1.57 20.36
CA GLU A 295 -18.19 0.26 20.07
C GLU A 295 -19.26 0.38 18.97
N GLU A 296 -20.10 1.41 18.99
CA GLU A 296 -21.08 1.68 17.93
C GLU A 296 -20.37 1.96 16.58
N ILE A 297 -19.34 2.80 16.60
CA ILE A 297 -18.55 3.14 15.41
C ILE A 297 -17.90 1.89 14.80
N SER A 298 -17.37 0.99 15.63
CA SER A 298 -16.70 -0.24 15.16
C SER A 298 -17.65 -1.23 14.48
N LYS A 299 -18.95 -1.18 14.78
CA LYS A 299 -19.99 -2.04 14.19
C LYS A 299 -20.49 -1.58 12.82
N LYS A 300 -20.18 -0.34 12.41
CA LYS A 300 -20.53 0.18 11.09
C LYS A 300 -19.68 -0.48 10.00
N ASP A 301 -20.20 -0.53 8.77
CA ASP A 301 -19.43 -1.07 7.62
C ASP A 301 -18.51 0.01 7.04
N TRP A 302 -17.22 -0.03 7.41
CA TRP A 302 -16.16 0.83 6.92
C TRP A 302 -15.36 0.21 5.77
N ASN A 303 -15.66 -1.06 5.39
CA ASN A 303 -14.93 -1.75 4.34
C ASN A 303 -15.33 -1.27 2.94
N ALA A 304 -14.54 -0.35 2.39
CA ALA A 304 -14.67 0.15 1.02
C ALA A 304 -13.92 -0.71 -0.02
N PHE A 305 -13.11 -1.68 0.42
CA PHE A 305 -12.22 -2.47 -0.45
C PHE A 305 -12.58 -3.97 -0.48
N LYS A 306 -13.82 -4.36 -0.15
CA LYS A 306 -14.30 -5.75 -0.11
C LYS A 306 -14.19 -6.51 -1.43
N ASP A 307 -14.07 -5.79 -2.55
CA ASP A 307 -13.96 -6.38 -3.89
C ASP A 307 -12.52 -6.59 -4.36
N TYR A 308 -11.54 -6.19 -3.54
CA TYR A 308 -10.11 -6.29 -3.88
C TYR A 308 -9.44 -7.53 -3.27
N THR A 309 -10.18 -8.65 -3.20
CA THR A 309 -9.65 -9.92 -2.68
C THR A 309 -8.66 -10.55 -3.67
N PRO A 310 -7.76 -11.41 -3.18
CA PRO A 310 -6.81 -12.15 -4.03
C PRO A 310 -7.48 -12.85 -5.21
N GLU A 311 -8.60 -13.57 -4.99
CA GLU A 311 -9.30 -14.33 -6.02
C GLU A 311 -9.83 -13.43 -7.14
N LYS A 312 -10.46 -12.30 -6.79
CA LYS A 312 -11.01 -11.37 -7.78
C LYS A 312 -9.91 -10.71 -8.58
N VAL A 313 -8.89 -10.21 -7.90
CA VAL A 313 -7.80 -9.47 -8.53
C VAL A 313 -6.91 -10.36 -9.37
N ILE A 314 -6.58 -11.59 -8.91
CA ILE A 314 -5.72 -12.48 -9.70
C ILE A 314 -6.40 -12.97 -10.97
N ASN A 315 -7.74 -13.11 -10.97
CA ASN A 315 -8.50 -13.40 -12.19
C ASN A 315 -8.45 -12.23 -13.18
N GLN A 316 -8.48 -10.99 -12.70
CA GLN A 316 -8.30 -9.81 -13.54
C GLN A 316 -6.88 -9.71 -14.08
N PHE A 317 -5.87 -10.02 -13.24
CA PHE A 317 -4.47 -10.16 -13.63
C PHE A 317 -4.32 -11.17 -14.76
N LYS A 318 -4.93 -12.36 -14.64
CA LYS A 318 -4.91 -13.39 -15.68
C LYS A 318 -5.47 -12.85 -16.99
N LYS A 319 -6.67 -12.29 -16.98
CA LYS A 319 -7.35 -11.74 -18.16
C LYS A 319 -6.55 -10.66 -18.89
N VAL A 320 -5.83 -9.81 -18.14
CA VAL A 320 -5.13 -8.67 -18.74
C VAL A 320 -3.70 -9.04 -19.14
N PHE A 321 -3.01 -9.83 -18.35
CA PHE A 321 -1.57 -10.04 -18.51
C PHE A 321 -1.20 -11.40 -19.11
N ILE A 322 -2.04 -12.42 -18.93
CA ILE A 322 -1.73 -13.78 -19.39
C ILE A 322 -2.47 -14.10 -20.68
N ASP A 323 -3.79 -13.99 -20.67
CA ASP A 323 -4.67 -14.28 -21.82
C ASP A 323 -4.49 -13.21 -22.93
#